data_4b680235471818446eb08e3dc2e3d0ca
#
_entry.id   4b680235471818446eb08e3dc2e3d0ca
#
_cell.length_a   1.000
_cell.length_b   1.000
_cell.length_c   1.000
_cell.angle_alpha   90.00
_cell.angle_beta   90.00
_cell.angle_gamma   90.00
#
_symmetry.space_group_name_H-M   'P 1'
#
loop_
_entity.id
_entity.type
_entity.pdbx_description
1 polymer ?
#
loop_
_entity_poly.entity_id
_entity_poly.type
_entity_poly.pdbx_seq_one_letter_code
_entity_poly.pdbx_strand_id
1 'polypeptide(L)'
;MLAFLITFLPIISFILWVYYKDKYNRENISILLKYFILGIILSFFAIIIEKFLIDRNIFEDDTNLIYTAFVIAGCTEEILKGLVLYIFSKKEDSYDEKLDGIMYSVFLSLGFATVENLIHINYDSKMIFQVAFIRAIISIPAHIMFAITMGYYISKYKFEKNI
;
A
#
# COMPACT_ATOMS: atom_id res chain seq x y z
N MET A 1 -12.10 9.07 -18.31
CA MET A 1 -11.83 10.21 -17.42
C MET A 1 -12.51 10.05 -16.05
N LEU A 2 -13.84 9.88 -15.97
CA LEU A 2 -14.56 9.77 -14.68
C LEU A 2 -14.09 8.60 -13.81
N ALA A 3 -13.85 7.40 -14.36
CA ALA A 3 -13.35 6.25 -13.61
C ALA A 3 -11.99 6.53 -12.95
N PHE A 4 -11.09 7.20 -13.65
CA PHE A 4 -9.81 7.64 -13.08
C PHE A 4 -10.00 8.59 -11.89
N LEU A 5 -10.92 9.56 -12.02
CA LEU A 5 -11.22 10.46 -10.90
C LEU A 5 -11.76 9.71 -9.69
N ILE A 6 -12.70 8.77 -9.87
CA ILE A 6 -13.24 7.95 -8.77
C ILE A 6 -12.14 7.17 -8.07
N THR A 7 -11.18 6.63 -8.80
CA THR A 7 -10.11 5.80 -8.24
C THR A 7 -9.00 6.61 -7.58
N PHE A 8 -8.58 7.73 -8.17
CA PHE A 8 -7.44 8.49 -7.64
C PHE A 8 -7.80 9.55 -6.61
N LEU A 9 -9.04 10.06 -6.64
CA LEU A 9 -9.48 11.08 -5.71
C LEU A 9 -9.42 10.62 -4.23
N PRO A 10 -9.81 9.39 -3.85
CA PRO A 10 -9.62 8.89 -2.50
C PRO A 10 -8.14 8.82 -2.08
N ILE A 11 -7.25 8.39 -2.96
CA ILE A 11 -5.80 8.31 -2.70
C ILE A 11 -5.27 9.72 -2.40
N ILE A 12 -5.54 10.67 -3.29
CA ILE A 12 -5.09 12.07 -3.14
C ILE A 12 -5.68 12.69 -1.88
N SER A 13 -6.99 12.50 -1.65
CA SER A 13 -7.67 13.04 -0.47
C SER A 13 -7.06 12.51 0.82
N PHE A 14 -6.73 11.22 0.87
CA PHE A 14 -6.15 10.61 2.06
C PHE A 14 -4.70 11.06 2.28
N ILE A 15 -3.88 11.16 1.22
CA ILE A 15 -2.52 11.73 1.29
C ILE A 15 -2.57 13.14 1.89
N LEU A 16 -3.44 13.99 1.36
CA LEU A 16 -3.60 15.35 1.85
C LEU A 16 -4.08 15.37 3.30
N TRP A 17 -5.06 14.53 3.64
CA TRP A 17 -5.59 14.45 5.01
C TRP A 17 -4.51 14.02 6.01
N VAL A 18 -3.74 12.98 5.72
CA VAL A 18 -2.65 12.50 6.58
C VAL A 18 -1.58 13.58 6.73
N TYR A 19 -1.15 14.19 5.63
CA TYR A 19 -0.16 15.27 5.64
C TYR A 19 -0.59 16.49 6.48
N TYR A 20 -1.88 16.90 6.39
CA TYR A 20 -2.38 18.01 7.19
C TYR A 20 -2.66 17.65 8.64
N LYS A 21 -2.84 16.38 8.95
CA LYS A 21 -3.06 15.90 10.33
C LYS A 21 -1.77 15.93 11.15
N ASP A 22 -0.65 15.78 10.51
CA ASP A 22 0.69 15.90 11.09
C ASP A 22 1.06 17.39 11.26
N LYS A 23 0.59 17.98 12.36
CA LYS A 23 0.71 19.43 12.60
C LYS A 23 1.92 19.82 13.44
N TYR A 24 2.38 18.95 14.31
CA TYR A 24 3.28 19.31 15.40
C TYR A 24 4.75 19.02 15.07
N ASN A 25 5.02 17.94 14.37
CA ASN A 25 6.37 17.56 13.93
C ASN A 25 6.31 17.05 12.49
N ARG A 26 6.05 17.96 11.56
CA ARG A 26 5.79 17.59 10.16
C ARG A 26 7.00 16.93 9.51
N GLU A 27 6.76 15.73 9.01
CA GLU A 27 7.71 15.05 8.15
C GLU A 27 7.96 15.81 6.85
N ASN A 28 9.20 15.71 6.38
CA ASN A 28 9.60 16.32 5.13
C ASN A 28 8.87 15.64 3.96
N ILE A 29 8.18 16.45 3.15
CA ILE A 29 7.44 15.96 1.97
C ILE A 29 8.34 15.13 1.03
N SER A 30 9.62 15.41 0.94
CA SER A 30 10.56 14.65 0.11
C SER A 30 10.72 13.21 0.60
N ILE A 31 10.67 12.98 1.91
CA ILE A 31 10.72 11.64 2.50
C ILE A 31 9.42 10.89 2.22
N LEU A 32 8.28 11.55 2.41
CA LEU A 32 6.98 10.97 2.12
C LEU A 32 6.85 10.60 0.64
N LEU A 33 7.30 11.47 -0.26
CA LEU A 33 7.34 11.18 -1.70
C LEU A 33 8.30 10.02 -2.04
N LYS A 34 9.43 9.90 -1.34
CA LYS A 34 10.33 8.75 -1.46
C LYS A 34 9.60 7.44 -1.17
N TYR A 35 8.84 7.36 -0.05
CA TYR A 35 8.06 6.17 0.26
C TYR A 35 6.96 5.89 -0.75
N PHE A 36 6.29 6.92 -1.23
CA PHE A 36 5.29 6.78 -2.30
C PHE A 36 5.91 6.19 -3.59
N ILE A 37 7.07 6.69 -4.01
CA ILE A 37 7.80 6.17 -5.18
C ILE A 37 8.29 4.74 -4.93
N LEU A 38 8.78 4.43 -3.72
CA LEU A 38 9.15 3.06 -3.34
C LEU A 38 7.95 2.11 -3.46
N GLY A 39 6.75 2.54 -3.09
CA GLY A 39 5.52 1.78 -3.28
C GLY A 39 5.20 1.51 -4.75
N ILE A 40 5.34 2.52 -5.60
CA ILE A 40 5.20 2.36 -7.06
C ILE A 40 6.18 1.33 -7.60
N ILE A 41 7.46 1.42 -7.24
CA ILE A 41 8.49 0.47 -7.70
C ILE A 41 8.17 -0.94 -7.19
N LEU A 42 7.77 -1.05 -5.92
CA LEU A 42 7.50 -2.32 -5.27
C LEU A 42 6.35 -3.08 -5.93
N SER A 43 5.33 -2.38 -6.43
CA SER A 43 4.20 -3.01 -7.11
C SER A 43 4.62 -3.80 -8.36
N PHE A 44 5.63 -3.35 -9.10
CA PHE A 44 6.14 -4.10 -10.25
C PHE A 44 6.81 -5.40 -9.83
N PHE A 45 7.52 -5.43 -8.70
CA PHE A 45 8.10 -6.66 -8.15
C PHE A 45 7.01 -7.61 -7.65
N ALA A 46 5.98 -7.07 -6.98
CA ALA A 46 4.84 -7.87 -6.52
C ALA A 46 4.16 -8.59 -7.70
N ILE A 47 3.86 -7.88 -8.78
CA ILE A 47 3.24 -8.44 -10.00
C ILE A 47 4.05 -9.63 -10.55
N ILE A 48 5.38 -9.52 -10.59
CA ILE A 48 6.25 -10.60 -11.06
C ILE A 48 6.14 -11.83 -10.16
N ILE A 49 6.18 -11.62 -8.83
CA ILE A 49 6.11 -12.71 -7.84
C ILE A 49 4.71 -13.35 -7.87
N GLU A 50 3.66 -12.56 -7.91
CA GLU A 50 2.28 -13.04 -7.97
C GLU A 50 2.04 -13.88 -9.22
N LYS A 51 2.50 -13.40 -10.39
CA LYS A 51 2.41 -14.15 -11.63
C LYS A 51 3.13 -15.50 -11.52
N PHE A 52 4.34 -15.51 -10.96
CA PHE A 52 5.08 -16.74 -10.73
C PHE A 52 4.35 -17.73 -9.81
N LEU A 53 3.68 -17.23 -8.78
CA LEU A 53 2.89 -18.03 -7.84
C LEU A 53 1.60 -18.55 -8.48
N ILE A 54 0.93 -17.71 -9.28
CA ILE A 54 -0.27 -18.10 -10.05
C ILE A 54 0.05 -19.24 -11.04
N ASP A 55 1.15 -19.12 -11.78
CA ASP A 55 1.57 -20.13 -12.77
C ASP A 55 1.90 -21.50 -12.13
N ARG A 56 2.14 -21.53 -10.81
CA ARG A 56 2.39 -22.76 -10.03
C ARG A 56 1.24 -23.19 -9.14
N ASN A 57 0.15 -22.48 -9.18
CA ASN A 57 -1.01 -22.78 -8.35
C ASN A 57 -1.67 -24.08 -8.86
N ILE A 58 -1.84 -25.02 -7.93
CA ILE A 58 -2.44 -26.34 -8.17
C ILE A 58 -3.87 -26.46 -7.65
N PHE A 59 -4.39 -25.39 -7.04
CA PHE A 59 -5.73 -25.37 -6.48
C PHE A 59 -6.77 -25.05 -7.55
N GLU A 60 -7.96 -25.60 -7.38
CA GLU A 60 -9.11 -25.40 -8.28
C GLU A 60 -10.31 -24.83 -7.49
N ASP A 61 -11.30 -24.34 -8.21
CA ASP A 61 -12.57 -23.84 -7.68
C ASP A 61 -12.41 -22.77 -6.56
N ASP A 62 -13.22 -22.88 -5.52
CA ASP A 62 -13.24 -21.93 -4.39
C ASP A 62 -11.91 -21.89 -3.64
N THR A 63 -11.16 -23.00 -3.59
CA THR A 63 -9.84 -23.06 -2.96
C THR A 63 -8.84 -22.22 -3.73
N ASN A 64 -8.91 -22.23 -5.06
CA ASN A 64 -8.10 -21.36 -5.90
C ASN A 64 -8.38 -19.88 -5.63
N LEU A 65 -9.66 -19.51 -5.52
CA LEU A 65 -10.05 -18.13 -5.23
C LEU A 65 -9.49 -17.64 -3.89
N ILE A 66 -9.64 -18.43 -2.84
CA ILE A 66 -9.14 -18.12 -1.49
C ILE A 66 -7.59 -18.04 -1.51
N TYR A 67 -6.92 -19.02 -2.11
CA TYR A 67 -5.46 -19.04 -2.19
C TYR A 67 -4.91 -17.83 -2.96
N THR A 68 -5.51 -17.49 -4.09
CA THR A 68 -5.10 -16.33 -4.90
C THR A 68 -5.32 -15.02 -4.14
N ALA A 69 -6.47 -14.84 -3.49
CA ALA A 69 -6.78 -13.59 -2.80
C ALA A 69 -5.92 -13.39 -1.52
N PHE A 70 -5.79 -14.42 -0.70
CA PHE A 70 -5.13 -14.28 0.62
C PHE A 70 -3.63 -14.58 0.58
N VAL A 71 -3.20 -15.61 -0.14
CA VAL A 71 -1.80 -16.02 -0.15
C VAL A 71 -1.04 -15.30 -1.24
N ILE A 72 -1.51 -15.38 -2.50
CA ILE A 72 -0.78 -14.80 -3.61
C ILE A 72 -0.81 -13.27 -3.54
N ALA A 73 -1.98 -12.65 -3.51
CA ALA A 73 -2.07 -11.20 -3.43
C ALA A 73 -1.80 -10.70 -2.00
N GLY A 74 -2.67 -11.01 -1.04
CA GLY A 74 -2.63 -10.41 0.31
C GLY A 74 -1.31 -10.60 1.04
N CYS A 75 -0.82 -11.83 1.20
CA CYS A 75 0.43 -12.08 1.92
C CYS A 75 1.65 -11.54 1.17
N THR A 76 1.72 -11.74 -0.15
CA THR A 76 2.87 -11.29 -0.95
C THR A 76 3.03 -9.79 -0.87
N GLU A 77 1.96 -9.04 -1.10
CA GLU A 77 1.98 -7.60 -1.04
C GLU A 77 2.37 -7.05 0.33
N GLU A 78 1.73 -7.54 1.39
CA GLU A 78 1.95 -6.99 2.74
C GLU A 78 3.33 -7.38 3.29
N ILE A 79 3.85 -8.58 2.96
CA ILE A 79 5.22 -8.98 3.31
C ILE A 79 6.22 -8.07 2.58
N LEU A 80 6.05 -7.83 1.29
CA LEU A 80 6.94 -6.98 0.52
C LEU A 80 6.92 -5.54 1.03
N LYS A 81 5.74 -4.96 1.29
CA LYS A 81 5.59 -3.62 1.88
C LYS A 81 6.26 -3.54 3.24
N GLY A 82 6.06 -4.54 4.10
CA GLY A 82 6.68 -4.62 5.43
C GLY A 82 8.20 -4.69 5.39
N LEU A 83 8.76 -5.50 4.50
CA LEU A 83 10.21 -5.61 4.32
C LEU A 83 10.82 -4.29 3.85
N VAL A 84 10.24 -3.66 2.82
CA VAL A 84 10.72 -2.37 2.31
C VAL A 84 10.61 -1.30 3.37
N LEU A 85 9.48 -1.18 4.04
CA LEU A 85 9.28 -0.22 5.13
C LEU A 85 10.34 -0.41 6.23
N TYR A 86 10.54 -1.64 6.70
CA TYR A 86 11.50 -1.97 7.76
C TYR A 86 12.95 -1.63 7.39
N ILE A 87 13.36 -1.95 6.15
CA ILE A 87 14.74 -1.71 5.69
C ILE A 87 15.00 -0.21 5.51
N PHE A 88 14.07 0.50 4.90
CA PHE A 88 14.28 1.91 4.56
C PHE A 88 14.04 2.84 5.74
N SER A 89 13.04 2.58 6.58
CA SER A 89 12.73 3.44 7.72
C SER A 89 13.84 3.47 8.77
N LYS A 90 14.61 2.39 8.91
CA LYS A 90 15.77 2.36 9.81
C LYS A 90 16.90 3.32 9.43
N LYS A 91 16.93 3.76 8.18
CA LYS A 91 17.97 4.65 7.64
C LYS A 91 17.53 6.12 7.61
N GLU A 92 16.30 6.40 8.05
CA GLU A 92 15.80 7.77 8.11
C GLU A 92 16.20 8.40 9.44
N ASP A 93 17.01 9.45 9.37
CA ASP A 93 17.43 10.21 10.55
C ASP A 93 16.25 10.98 11.16
N SER A 94 15.27 11.39 10.34
CA SER A 94 14.05 12.08 10.77
C SER A 94 13.01 11.16 11.41
N TYR A 95 13.22 9.84 11.42
CA TYR A 95 12.28 8.91 12.05
C TYR A 95 12.42 8.97 13.57
N ASP A 96 11.83 9.98 14.20
CA ASP A 96 11.99 10.30 15.63
C ASP A 96 10.72 10.08 16.46
N GLU A 97 9.55 9.89 15.84
CA GLU A 97 8.30 9.57 16.54
C GLU A 97 7.54 8.37 15.93
N LYS A 98 6.56 7.85 16.71
CA LYS A 98 5.78 6.68 16.26
C LYS A 98 4.88 6.99 15.06
N LEU A 99 4.47 8.24 14.90
CA LEU A 99 3.61 8.66 13.81
C LEU A 99 4.33 8.58 12.46
N ASP A 100 5.64 8.84 12.41
CA ASP A 100 6.43 8.81 11.18
C ASP A 100 6.39 7.44 10.49
N GLY A 101 6.51 6.35 11.26
CA GLY A 101 6.41 5.01 10.71
C GLY A 101 5.03 4.70 10.11
N ILE A 102 3.96 5.27 10.69
CA ILE A 102 2.63 5.19 10.12
C ILE A 102 2.56 6.02 8.83
N MET A 103 3.12 7.24 8.82
CA MET A 103 3.19 8.10 7.65
C MET A 103 3.93 7.42 6.49
N TYR A 104 5.13 6.88 6.75
CA TYR A 104 5.93 6.17 5.76
C TYR A 104 5.20 4.96 5.18
N SER A 105 4.56 4.16 6.06
CA SER A 105 3.79 3.00 5.65
C SER A 105 2.59 3.36 4.77
N VAL A 106 1.86 4.40 5.13
CA VAL A 106 0.70 4.88 4.38
C VAL A 106 1.11 5.37 2.99
N PHE A 107 2.17 6.20 2.91
CA PHE A 107 2.63 6.69 1.61
C PHE A 107 3.17 5.55 0.72
N LEU A 108 3.90 4.59 1.29
CA LEU A 108 4.35 3.39 0.58
C LEU A 108 3.17 2.60 0.02
N SER A 109 2.17 2.34 0.86
CA SER A 109 0.99 1.54 0.48
C SER A 109 0.12 2.25 -0.55
N LEU A 110 -0.06 3.58 -0.45
CA LEU A 110 -0.81 4.35 -1.44
C LEU A 110 -0.08 4.47 -2.77
N GLY A 111 1.26 4.54 -2.77
CA GLY A 111 2.06 4.44 -3.99
C GLY A 111 1.85 3.09 -4.69
N PHE A 112 1.88 2.00 -3.93
CA PHE A 112 1.58 0.66 -4.42
C PHE A 112 0.15 0.56 -5.00
N ALA A 113 -0.86 0.97 -4.24
CA ALA A 113 -2.26 0.95 -4.64
C ALA A 113 -2.53 1.80 -5.91
N THR A 114 -1.73 2.84 -6.14
CA THR A 114 -1.83 3.67 -7.34
C THR A 114 -1.60 2.87 -8.62
N VAL A 115 -0.53 2.06 -8.65
CA VAL A 115 -0.19 1.21 -9.81
C VAL A 115 -1.21 0.09 -9.96
N GLU A 116 -1.56 -0.57 -8.87
CA GLU A 116 -2.55 -1.64 -8.87
C GLU A 116 -3.90 -1.15 -9.42
N ASN A 117 -4.35 0.03 -8.99
CA ASN A 117 -5.56 0.65 -9.51
C ASN A 117 -5.49 0.96 -11.01
N LEU A 118 -4.33 1.43 -11.50
CA LEU A 118 -4.13 1.67 -12.94
C LEU A 118 -4.26 0.39 -13.76
N ILE A 119 -3.70 -0.71 -13.26
CA ILE A 119 -3.77 -2.02 -13.93
C ILE A 119 -5.22 -2.48 -14.01
N HIS A 120 -5.94 -2.47 -12.89
CA HIS A 120 -7.32 -2.95 -12.84
C HIS A 120 -8.30 -2.11 -13.67
N ILE A 121 -8.11 -0.80 -13.78
CA ILE A 121 -8.96 0.06 -14.61
C ILE A 121 -8.80 -0.25 -16.11
N ASN A 122 -7.61 -0.67 -16.54
CA ASN A 122 -7.36 -0.95 -17.95
C ASN A 122 -7.86 -2.32 -18.42
N TYR A 123 -8.16 -3.25 -17.50
CA TYR A 123 -8.48 -4.63 -17.85
C TYR A 123 -9.91 -4.85 -18.35
N ASP A 124 -10.90 -4.02 -17.97
CA ASP A 124 -12.29 -4.23 -18.37
C ASP A 124 -13.04 -2.92 -18.67
N SER A 125 -13.17 -2.62 -19.95
CA SER A 125 -13.84 -1.41 -20.41
C SER A 125 -15.35 -1.37 -20.14
N LYS A 126 -16.02 -2.52 -19.97
CA LYS A 126 -17.48 -2.60 -19.76
C LYS A 126 -17.86 -2.38 -18.28
N MET A 127 -17.03 -2.81 -17.34
CA MET A 127 -17.27 -2.71 -15.89
C MET A 127 -16.37 -1.68 -15.20
N ILE A 128 -15.70 -0.83 -15.94
CA ILE A 128 -14.68 0.11 -15.43
C ILE A 128 -15.18 0.96 -14.25
N PHE A 129 -16.46 1.40 -14.28
CA PHE A 129 -17.03 2.20 -13.19
C PHE A 129 -17.28 1.36 -11.93
N GLN A 130 -17.72 0.12 -12.08
CA GLN A 130 -17.97 -0.77 -10.94
C GLN A 130 -16.64 -1.13 -10.27
N VAL A 131 -15.63 -1.48 -11.07
CA VAL A 131 -14.29 -1.77 -10.57
C VAL A 131 -13.70 -0.55 -9.86
N ALA A 132 -13.74 0.63 -10.48
CA ALA A 132 -13.26 1.88 -9.89
C ALA A 132 -13.96 2.18 -8.55
N PHE A 133 -15.28 2.00 -8.48
CA PHE A 133 -16.07 2.26 -7.28
C PHE A 133 -15.77 1.26 -6.15
N ILE A 134 -15.69 -0.04 -6.45
CA ILE A 134 -15.34 -1.07 -5.48
C ILE A 134 -13.94 -0.83 -4.93
N ARG A 135 -12.98 -0.51 -5.79
CA ARG A 135 -11.62 -0.22 -5.37
C ARG A 135 -11.51 1.04 -4.50
N ALA A 136 -12.29 2.07 -4.83
CA ALA A 136 -12.32 3.31 -4.03
C ALA A 136 -12.86 3.08 -2.61
N ILE A 137 -13.85 2.17 -2.43
CA ILE A 137 -14.52 1.96 -1.14
C ILE A 137 -13.94 0.80 -0.34
N ILE A 138 -13.38 -0.21 -1.01
CA ILE A 138 -12.90 -1.43 -0.35
C ILE A 138 -11.38 -1.53 -0.42
N SER A 139 -10.81 -1.53 -1.63
CA SER A 139 -9.37 -1.80 -1.80
C SER A 139 -8.50 -0.70 -1.18
N ILE A 140 -8.76 0.58 -1.50
CA ILE A 140 -7.97 1.69 -0.96
C ILE A 140 -8.05 1.78 0.57
N PRO A 141 -9.22 1.73 1.21
CA PRO A 141 -9.30 1.67 2.67
C PRO A 141 -8.59 0.45 3.28
N ALA A 142 -8.65 -0.72 2.64
CA ALA A 142 -7.93 -1.90 3.10
C ALA A 142 -6.41 -1.68 3.09
N HIS A 143 -5.84 -1.16 2.00
CA HIS A 143 -4.42 -0.78 1.93
C HIS A 143 -4.03 0.20 3.05
N ILE A 144 -4.88 1.18 3.34
CA ILE A 144 -4.64 2.17 4.41
C ILE A 144 -4.66 1.50 5.79
N MET A 145 -5.63 0.63 6.06
CA MET A 145 -5.74 -0.07 7.35
C MET A 145 -4.54 -0.98 7.60
N PHE A 146 -4.12 -1.75 6.60
CA PHE A 146 -2.91 -2.58 6.71
C PHE A 146 -1.66 -1.72 6.91
N ALA A 147 -1.54 -0.62 6.17
CA ALA A 147 -0.42 0.31 6.31
C ALA A 147 -0.33 0.93 7.71
N ILE A 148 -1.45 1.41 8.28
CA ILE A 148 -1.49 1.96 9.64
C ILE A 148 -1.05 0.89 10.64
N THR A 149 -1.57 -0.32 10.52
CA THR A 149 -1.22 -1.43 11.41
C THR A 149 0.27 -1.77 11.30
N MET A 150 0.78 -1.90 10.09
CA MET A 150 2.19 -2.20 9.82
C MET A 150 3.11 -1.11 10.36
N GLY A 151 2.82 0.15 10.04
CA GLY A 151 3.59 1.30 10.50
C GLY A 151 3.60 1.42 12.02
N TYR A 152 2.46 1.19 12.66
CA TYR A 152 2.36 1.16 14.12
C TYR A 152 3.27 0.10 14.75
N TYR A 153 3.24 -1.15 14.27
CA TYR A 153 4.06 -2.21 14.86
C TYR A 153 5.55 -2.03 14.60
N ILE A 154 5.94 -1.51 13.43
CA ILE A 154 7.34 -1.19 13.13
C ILE A 154 7.84 -0.05 14.03
N SER A 155 7.03 1.00 14.22
CA SER A 155 7.34 2.09 15.14
C SER A 155 7.43 1.61 16.59
N LYS A 156 6.48 0.78 17.02
CA LYS A 156 6.52 0.17 18.34
C LYS A 156 7.80 -0.62 18.57
N TYR A 157 8.20 -1.44 17.60
CA TYR A 157 9.46 -2.19 17.66
C TYR A 157 10.68 -1.27 17.76
N LYS A 158 10.71 -0.15 17.01
CA LYS A 158 11.82 0.80 17.03
C LYS A 158 11.95 1.50 18.38
N PHE A 159 10.84 2.03 18.92
CA PHE A 159 10.87 2.91 20.08
C PHE A 159 10.71 2.20 21.43
N GLU A 160 10.14 1.00 21.47
CA GLU A 160 9.97 0.25 22.73
C GLU A 160 11.09 -0.76 23.01
N LYS A 161 11.93 -1.10 22.03
CA LYS A 161 13.08 -1.98 22.24
C LYS A 161 14.25 -1.28 22.99
N ASN A 162 14.18 0.05 23.15
CA ASN A 162 15.19 0.86 23.80
C ASN A 162 14.81 1.22 25.27
N ILE A 163 13.82 0.53 25.86
CA ILE A 163 13.46 0.57 27.27
C ILE A 163 13.83 -0.78 27.89
#